data_e289a4d5b7b62a517a9d3bc407763b5b
#
_entry.id   e289a4d5b7b62a517a9d3bc407763b5b
#
_cell.length_a   1.000
_cell.length_b   1.000
_cell.length_c   1.000
_cell.angle_alpha   90.00
_cell.angle_beta   90.00
_cell.angle_gamma   90.00
#
_symmetry.space_group_name_H-M   'P 1'
#
loop_
_entity.id
_entity.type
_entity.pdbx_description
1 polymer ?
#
loop_
_entity_poly.entity_id
_entity_poly.type
_entity_poly.pdbx_seq_one_letter_code
_entity_poly.pdbx_strand_id
1 'polypeptide(L)'
;DIGTDEQGGLRLENVSPVDIMSLGVARKNIEQIMSNIIGEEVYFGLNFRSIHGSRFNIKRRSDNSLIVPSLDSLSTGQSALFNMFATIVRYADTININNSIHLSEISGVVVVDEIELHLHSVLQREVLPKLIALFPKVQFIITTHSPLFLLGMEEQFGTEGFEIYEMPQGLKINAERFSEFQKAYTYLTNTQQYEQAIYDAVSNKQDKMLIVTEGTTDWKHMKAAYNKLSHMPEFAELFTGFEFEFLEYEPNNSSQSTKVKLEMGNGQLVSLCENMAKIMQKRKMV
;
A
#
# COMPACT_ATOMS: atom_id res chain seq x y z
N ASP A 1 -24.99 27.72 13.75
CA ASP A 1 -23.95 28.73 13.96
C ASP A 1 -22.93 28.23 14.98
N ILE A 2 -21.70 28.67 14.86
CA ILE A 2 -20.62 28.36 15.80
C ILE A 2 -20.47 29.61 16.68
N GLY A 3 -20.88 29.50 17.94
CA GLY A 3 -20.66 30.53 18.96
C GLY A 3 -19.48 30.18 19.87
N THR A 4 -19.06 31.11 20.70
CA THR A 4 -18.09 30.85 21.78
C THR A 4 -18.79 30.95 23.11
N ASP A 5 -18.51 30.04 24.04
CA ASP A 5 -18.97 30.16 25.42
C ASP A 5 -18.18 31.25 26.19
N GLU A 6 -18.62 31.57 27.41
CA GLU A 6 -18.00 32.58 28.27
C GLU A 6 -16.54 32.29 28.66
N GLN A 7 -16.08 31.03 28.39
CA GLN A 7 -14.70 30.56 28.64
C GLN A 7 -13.89 30.45 27.37
N GLY A 8 -14.42 30.88 26.20
CA GLY A 8 -13.76 30.83 24.90
C GLY A 8 -13.81 29.42 24.21
N GLY A 9 -14.62 28.51 24.73
CA GLY A 9 -14.89 27.23 24.13
C GLY A 9 -15.84 27.36 22.92
N LEU A 10 -15.62 26.56 21.86
CA LEU A 10 -16.52 26.53 20.71
C LEU A 10 -17.85 25.89 21.11
N ARG A 11 -18.94 26.62 20.94
CA ARG A 11 -20.30 26.16 21.19
C ARG A 11 -21.05 26.04 19.86
N LEU A 12 -21.63 24.88 19.61
CA LEU A 12 -22.54 24.69 18.50
C LEU A 12 -23.93 25.14 18.93
N GLU A 13 -24.36 26.32 18.49
CA GLU A 13 -25.67 26.85 18.75
C GLU A 13 -26.69 26.35 17.74
N ASN A 14 -27.84 25.90 18.21
CA ASN A 14 -28.97 25.44 17.39
C ASN A 14 -28.70 24.16 16.55
N VAL A 15 -27.80 23.25 16.99
CA VAL A 15 -27.61 21.95 16.37
C VAL A 15 -28.33 20.91 17.23
N SER A 16 -29.24 20.16 16.63
CA SER A 16 -29.95 19.11 17.36
C SER A 16 -29.00 17.91 17.66
N PRO A 17 -29.25 17.12 18.73
CA PRO A 17 -28.48 15.90 18.99
C PRO A 17 -28.49 14.94 17.80
N VAL A 18 -29.54 14.90 17.02
CA VAL A 18 -29.66 14.06 15.81
C VAL A 18 -28.70 14.57 14.73
N ASP A 19 -28.59 15.88 14.52
CA ASP A 19 -27.67 16.46 13.55
C ASP A 19 -26.20 16.19 13.95
N ILE A 20 -25.88 16.26 15.25
CA ILE A 20 -24.52 15.95 15.75
C ILE A 20 -24.18 14.48 15.49
N MET A 21 -25.12 13.56 15.74
CA MET A 21 -24.92 12.14 15.45
C MET A 21 -24.75 11.90 13.94
N SER A 22 -25.57 12.51 13.11
CA SER A 22 -25.50 12.41 11.65
C SER A 22 -24.15 12.92 11.13
N LEU A 23 -23.70 14.09 11.56
CA LEU A 23 -22.37 14.62 11.23
C LEU A 23 -21.24 13.69 11.70
N GLY A 24 -21.41 13.04 12.85
CA GLY A 24 -20.47 12.05 13.37
C GLY A 24 -20.35 10.83 12.46
N VAL A 25 -21.46 10.32 11.95
CA VAL A 25 -21.49 9.20 10.99
C VAL A 25 -20.87 9.62 9.66
N ALA A 26 -21.26 10.77 9.10
CA ALA A 26 -20.69 11.29 7.86
C ALA A 26 -19.16 11.43 7.95
N ARG A 27 -18.68 12.04 9.04
CA ARG A 27 -17.24 12.17 9.30
C ARG A 27 -16.56 10.82 9.35
N LYS A 28 -17.12 9.84 10.08
CA LYS A 28 -16.55 8.51 10.20
C LYS A 28 -16.49 7.78 8.84
N ASN A 29 -17.51 7.93 8.01
CA ASN A 29 -17.53 7.37 6.66
C ASN A 29 -16.36 7.90 5.81
N ILE A 30 -16.17 9.22 5.82
CA ILE A 30 -15.09 9.86 5.04
C ILE A 30 -13.71 9.51 5.61
N GLU A 31 -13.56 9.44 6.94
CA GLU A 31 -12.32 8.99 7.59
C GLU A 31 -12.01 7.53 7.25
N GLN A 32 -13.01 6.66 7.15
CA GLN A 32 -12.84 5.25 6.77
C GLN A 32 -12.39 5.10 5.31
N ILE A 33 -12.98 5.86 4.39
CA ILE A 33 -12.53 5.90 2.98
C ILE A 33 -11.07 6.36 2.92
N MET A 34 -10.74 7.47 3.60
CA MET A 34 -9.38 8.02 3.60
C MET A 34 -8.37 7.06 4.22
N SER A 35 -8.74 6.36 5.30
CA SER A 35 -7.89 5.38 5.95
C SER A 35 -7.52 4.22 5.02
N ASN A 36 -8.46 3.75 4.20
CA ASN A 36 -8.19 2.73 3.19
C ASN A 36 -7.27 3.26 2.07
N ILE A 37 -7.42 4.52 1.67
CA ILE A 37 -6.58 5.14 0.62
C ILE A 37 -5.14 5.34 1.11
N ILE A 38 -4.95 5.75 2.36
CA ILE A 38 -3.63 5.99 2.96
C ILE A 38 -2.97 4.67 3.41
N GLY A 39 -3.78 3.65 3.74
CA GLY A 39 -3.29 2.35 4.23
C GLY A 39 -3.09 2.28 5.76
N GLU A 40 -3.53 3.30 6.50
CA GLU A 40 -3.47 3.35 7.96
C GLU A 40 -4.64 4.15 8.54
N GLU A 41 -4.96 3.96 9.82
CA GLU A 41 -6.05 4.69 10.47
C GLU A 41 -5.73 6.18 10.60
N VAL A 42 -6.56 6.99 9.95
CA VAL A 42 -6.42 8.45 9.94
C VAL A 42 -7.69 9.17 10.36
N TYR A 43 -7.54 10.43 10.67
CA TYR A 43 -8.66 11.34 10.92
C TYR A 43 -8.38 12.72 10.33
N PHE A 44 -9.46 13.49 10.07
CA PHE A 44 -9.37 14.87 9.63
C PHE A 44 -9.18 15.80 10.81
N GLY A 45 -8.01 16.45 10.86
CA GLY A 45 -7.72 17.54 11.78
C GLY A 45 -8.07 18.89 11.18
N LEU A 46 -8.40 19.86 12.04
CA LEU A 46 -8.62 21.25 11.65
C LEU A 46 -7.34 22.07 11.87
N ASN A 47 -6.99 22.89 10.90
CA ASN A 47 -5.88 23.83 10.99
C ASN A 47 -6.41 25.27 11.04
N PHE A 48 -6.74 25.75 12.24
CA PHE A 48 -7.29 27.09 12.45
C PHE A 48 -6.29 28.23 12.18
N ARG A 49 -4.99 27.93 12.12
CA ARG A 49 -3.92 28.94 11.95
C ARG A 49 -3.50 29.14 10.50
N SER A 50 -4.04 28.38 9.57
CA SER A 50 -3.72 28.54 8.16
C SER A 50 -4.48 29.72 7.56
N ILE A 51 -3.77 30.81 7.29
CA ILE A 51 -4.36 32.04 6.69
C ILE A 51 -4.54 31.85 5.17
N HIS A 52 -3.70 31.02 4.52
CA HIS A 52 -3.66 30.85 3.06
C HIS A 52 -3.65 29.39 2.61
N GLY A 53 -4.01 28.42 3.45
CA GLY A 53 -3.98 27.00 3.12
C GLY A 53 -5.27 26.27 3.45
N SER A 54 -5.28 24.99 3.11
CA SER A 54 -6.41 24.09 3.45
C SER A 54 -6.69 24.09 4.94
N ARG A 55 -7.95 24.21 5.31
CA ARG A 55 -8.39 24.14 6.71
C ARG A 55 -8.36 22.72 7.26
N PHE A 56 -8.25 21.72 6.39
CA PHE A 56 -8.22 20.32 6.76
C PHE A 56 -6.84 19.74 6.50
N ASN A 57 -6.37 18.95 7.44
CA ASN A 57 -5.20 18.08 7.30
C ASN A 57 -5.56 16.64 7.69
N ILE A 58 -4.73 15.70 7.31
CA ILE A 58 -4.91 14.29 7.62
C ILE A 58 -3.84 13.89 8.63
N LYS A 59 -4.27 13.35 9.76
CA LYS A 59 -3.41 12.93 10.87
C LYS A 59 -3.59 11.45 11.15
N ARG A 60 -2.51 10.80 11.56
CA ARG A 60 -2.53 9.43 12.05
C ARG A 60 -3.30 9.35 13.37
N ARG A 61 -4.16 8.34 13.51
CA ARG A 61 -4.98 8.19 14.71
C ARG A 61 -4.17 7.73 15.93
N SER A 62 -3.09 6.96 15.73
CA SER A 62 -2.30 6.36 16.83
C SER A 62 -1.48 7.39 17.63
N ASP A 63 -0.87 8.37 16.96
CA ASP A 63 0.11 9.30 17.54
C ASP A 63 -0.17 10.78 17.22
N ASN A 64 -1.26 11.08 16.52
CA ASN A 64 -1.63 12.42 16.04
C ASN A 64 -0.60 13.08 15.11
N SER A 65 0.36 12.32 14.56
CA SER A 65 1.33 12.83 13.60
C SER A 65 0.65 13.30 12.31
N LEU A 66 1.21 14.34 11.71
CA LEU A 66 0.73 14.87 10.44
C LEU A 66 1.19 13.95 9.30
N ILE A 67 0.25 13.39 8.54
CA ILE A 67 0.53 12.56 7.35
C ILE A 67 0.42 13.41 6.08
N VAL A 68 -0.72 14.09 5.91
CA VAL A 68 -0.98 14.91 4.73
C VAL A 68 -1.37 16.32 5.18
N PRO A 69 -0.59 17.33 4.80
CA PRO A 69 -0.82 18.70 5.27
C PRO A 69 -2.09 19.36 4.72
N SER A 70 -2.55 18.92 3.55
CA SER A 70 -3.81 19.38 2.94
C SER A 70 -4.35 18.33 1.98
N LEU A 71 -5.64 18.37 1.66
CA LEU A 71 -6.23 17.49 0.63
C LEU A 71 -5.59 17.68 -0.74
N ASP A 72 -5.12 18.88 -1.05
CA ASP A 72 -4.43 19.18 -2.31
C ASP A 72 -3.04 18.53 -2.40
N SER A 73 -2.52 18.03 -1.28
CA SER A 73 -1.22 17.32 -1.24
C SER A 73 -1.35 15.82 -1.49
N LEU A 74 -2.56 15.30 -1.68
CA LEU A 74 -2.79 13.93 -2.12
C LEU A 74 -2.27 13.72 -3.54
N SER A 75 -1.80 12.51 -3.84
CA SER A 75 -1.49 12.16 -5.23
C SER A 75 -2.75 12.18 -6.09
N THR A 76 -2.59 12.34 -7.40
CA THR A 76 -3.72 12.36 -8.35
C THR A 76 -4.62 11.13 -8.18
N GLY A 77 -4.02 9.93 -8.05
CA GLY A 77 -4.77 8.71 -7.85
C GLY A 77 -5.51 8.65 -6.51
N GLN A 78 -4.88 9.08 -5.41
CA GLN A 78 -5.53 9.18 -4.10
C GLN A 78 -6.69 10.16 -4.12
N SER A 79 -6.52 11.32 -4.74
CA SER A 79 -7.58 12.32 -4.90
C SER A 79 -8.74 11.79 -5.74
N ALA A 80 -8.45 11.08 -6.83
CA ALA A 80 -9.46 10.47 -7.70
C ALA A 80 -10.31 9.45 -6.93
N LEU A 81 -9.67 8.52 -6.20
CA LEU A 81 -10.35 7.54 -5.36
C LEU A 81 -11.19 8.22 -4.27
N PHE A 82 -10.61 9.18 -3.57
CA PHE A 82 -11.33 9.91 -2.53
C PHE A 82 -12.58 10.60 -3.08
N ASN A 83 -12.44 11.33 -4.18
CA ASN A 83 -13.56 12.06 -4.79
C ASN A 83 -14.66 11.10 -5.28
N MET A 84 -14.29 9.97 -5.89
CA MET A 84 -15.23 8.97 -6.38
C MET A 84 -16.06 8.39 -5.23
N PHE A 85 -15.42 7.85 -4.21
CA PHE A 85 -16.12 7.19 -3.09
C PHE A 85 -16.84 8.19 -2.16
N ALA A 86 -16.27 9.37 -1.93
CA ALA A 86 -16.96 10.45 -1.21
C ALA A 86 -18.20 10.95 -1.95
N THR A 87 -18.20 10.88 -3.29
CA THR A 87 -19.38 11.21 -4.09
C THR A 87 -20.52 10.24 -3.85
N ILE A 88 -20.25 8.93 -3.71
CA ILE A 88 -21.27 7.92 -3.37
C ILE A 88 -21.92 8.28 -2.02
N VAL A 89 -21.11 8.61 -1.00
CA VAL A 89 -21.61 9.03 0.31
C VAL A 89 -22.48 10.29 0.18
N ARG A 90 -22.01 11.29 -0.57
CA ARG A 90 -22.75 12.54 -0.78
C ARG A 90 -24.12 12.31 -1.42
N TYR A 91 -24.22 11.41 -2.39
CA TYR A 91 -25.52 11.09 -3.00
C TYR A 91 -26.43 10.36 -2.00
N ALA A 92 -25.92 9.43 -1.21
CA ALA A 92 -26.70 8.76 -0.18
C ALA A 92 -27.22 9.74 0.90
N ASP A 93 -26.38 10.69 1.35
CA ASP A 93 -26.76 11.72 2.31
C ASP A 93 -27.79 12.72 1.74
N THR A 94 -27.77 12.97 0.43
CA THR A 94 -28.74 13.88 -0.24
C THR A 94 -30.16 13.29 -0.21
N ILE A 95 -30.29 11.97 -0.27
CA ILE A 95 -31.58 11.27 -0.19
C ILE A 95 -32.15 11.33 1.24
N ASN A 96 -31.27 11.30 2.25
CA ASN A 96 -31.61 11.32 3.67
C ASN A 96 -30.95 12.51 4.38
N ILE A 97 -31.37 13.74 4.06
CA ILE A 97 -30.75 14.99 4.54
C ILE A 97 -30.57 15.04 6.07
N ASN A 98 -31.41 14.36 6.82
CA ASN A 98 -31.40 14.39 8.28
C ASN A 98 -30.67 13.22 8.96
N ASN A 99 -30.22 12.21 8.21
CA ASN A 99 -29.60 11.02 8.79
C ASN A 99 -28.52 10.48 7.87
N SER A 100 -27.25 10.82 8.09
CA SER A 100 -26.15 10.09 7.47
C SER A 100 -26.19 8.64 7.90
N ILE A 101 -26.08 7.73 6.93
CA ILE A 101 -26.05 6.29 7.14
C ILE A 101 -24.64 5.75 7.01
N HIS A 102 -24.34 4.63 7.67
CA HIS A 102 -23.05 3.98 7.56
C HIS A 102 -22.79 3.47 6.11
N LEU A 103 -21.52 3.41 5.70
CA LEU A 103 -21.13 2.93 4.34
C LEU A 103 -21.75 1.58 4.01
N SER A 104 -21.79 0.65 4.97
CA SER A 104 -22.38 -0.69 4.82
C SER A 104 -23.89 -0.70 4.59
N GLU A 105 -24.59 0.40 4.87
CA GLU A 105 -26.04 0.53 4.71
C GLU A 105 -26.44 1.28 3.44
N ILE A 106 -25.47 1.96 2.78
CA ILE A 106 -25.70 2.63 1.50
C ILE A 106 -26.03 1.58 0.45
N SER A 107 -27.14 1.76 -0.24
CA SER A 107 -27.61 0.85 -1.28
C SER A 107 -27.89 1.61 -2.57
N GLY A 108 -27.70 0.94 -3.71
CA GLY A 108 -27.95 1.52 -5.03
C GLY A 108 -27.10 0.86 -6.11
N VAL A 109 -27.00 1.52 -7.24
CA VAL A 109 -26.18 1.10 -8.37
C VAL A 109 -25.20 2.21 -8.70
N VAL A 110 -23.94 1.84 -8.85
CA VAL A 110 -22.84 2.74 -9.24
C VAL A 110 -22.25 2.24 -10.54
N VAL A 111 -22.24 3.07 -11.55
CA VAL A 111 -21.65 2.77 -12.86
C VAL A 111 -20.37 3.58 -13.01
N VAL A 112 -19.25 2.92 -13.29
CA VAL A 112 -17.95 3.56 -13.45
C VAL A 112 -17.30 3.07 -14.73
N ASP A 113 -16.91 4.00 -15.58
CA ASP A 113 -16.16 3.72 -16.80
C ASP A 113 -14.67 3.91 -16.54
N GLU A 114 -13.84 2.96 -16.99
CA GLU A 114 -12.39 2.97 -16.85
C GLU A 114 -11.93 3.29 -15.41
N ILE A 115 -12.36 2.46 -14.43
CA ILE A 115 -12.16 2.73 -12.99
C ILE A 115 -10.69 2.89 -12.59
N GLU A 116 -9.77 2.30 -13.36
CA GLU A 116 -8.34 2.38 -13.14
C GLU A 116 -7.67 3.66 -13.63
N LEU A 117 -8.41 4.53 -14.30
CA LEU A 117 -7.84 5.74 -14.92
C LEU A 117 -7.09 6.60 -13.88
N HIS A 118 -5.86 6.96 -14.20
CA HIS A 118 -4.94 7.72 -13.32
C HIS A 118 -4.51 7.02 -12.02
N LEU A 119 -4.83 5.75 -11.83
CA LEU A 119 -4.41 5.00 -10.65
C LEU A 119 -3.08 4.29 -10.86
N HIS A 120 -2.18 4.42 -9.90
CA HIS A 120 -0.98 3.60 -9.83
C HIS A 120 -1.34 2.13 -9.57
N SER A 121 -0.51 1.19 -10.03
CA SER A 121 -0.73 -0.27 -9.94
C SER A 121 -1.12 -0.76 -8.53
N VAL A 122 -0.49 -0.24 -7.49
CA VAL A 122 -0.80 -0.56 -6.09
C VAL A 122 -2.22 -0.12 -5.72
N LEU A 123 -2.65 1.08 -6.14
CA LEU A 123 -4.01 1.57 -5.88
C LEU A 123 -5.07 0.72 -6.60
N GLN A 124 -4.77 0.27 -7.83
CA GLN A 124 -5.67 -0.59 -8.59
C GLN A 124 -5.87 -1.96 -7.92
N ARG A 125 -4.79 -2.58 -7.44
CA ARG A 125 -4.84 -3.95 -6.89
C ARG A 125 -5.24 -3.99 -5.42
N GLU A 126 -4.65 -3.14 -4.58
CA GLU A 126 -4.74 -3.28 -3.13
C GLU A 126 -5.78 -2.37 -2.49
N VAL A 127 -5.99 -1.18 -3.05
CA VAL A 127 -6.82 -0.15 -2.42
C VAL A 127 -8.24 -0.15 -2.98
N LEU A 128 -8.37 -0.14 -4.29
CA LEU A 128 -9.66 -0.02 -4.97
C LEU A 128 -10.65 -1.15 -4.62
N PRO A 129 -10.26 -2.46 -4.58
CA PRO A 129 -11.16 -3.52 -4.15
C PRO A 129 -11.61 -3.37 -2.68
N LYS A 130 -10.73 -2.91 -1.79
CA LYS A 130 -11.08 -2.65 -0.38
C LYS A 130 -12.09 -1.52 -0.24
N LEU A 131 -11.96 -0.47 -1.06
CA LEU A 131 -12.93 0.63 -1.08
C LEU A 131 -14.30 0.17 -1.58
N ILE A 132 -14.36 -0.68 -2.61
CA ILE A 132 -15.61 -1.30 -3.09
C ILE A 132 -16.24 -2.14 -1.97
N ALA A 133 -15.45 -2.91 -1.22
CA ALA A 133 -15.93 -3.74 -0.12
C ALA A 133 -16.57 -2.94 1.04
N LEU A 134 -16.31 -1.64 1.16
CA LEU A 134 -16.99 -0.78 2.15
C LEU A 134 -18.48 -0.62 1.88
N PHE A 135 -18.96 -0.94 0.65
CA PHE A 135 -20.33 -0.71 0.20
C PHE A 135 -21.03 -2.04 -0.21
N PRO A 136 -21.25 -2.96 0.72
CA PRO A 136 -21.71 -4.32 0.40
C PRO A 136 -23.14 -4.39 -0.18
N LYS A 137 -23.93 -3.30 -0.06
CA LYS A 137 -25.29 -3.20 -0.62
C LYS A 137 -25.35 -2.38 -1.90
N VAL A 138 -24.21 -1.92 -2.42
CA VAL A 138 -24.11 -1.22 -3.69
C VAL A 138 -23.71 -2.19 -4.78
N GLN A 139 -24.49 -2.23 -5.88
CA GLN A 139 -24.09 -2.92 -7.09
C GLN A 139 -23.15 -2.03 -7.90
N PHE A 140 -21.92 -2.47 -8.09
CA PHE A 140 -20.98 -1.79 -8.97
C PHE A 140 -21.02 -2.42 -10.37
N ILE A 141 -21.17 -1.58 -11.40
CA ILE A 141 -21.03 -1.94 -12.82
C ILE A 141 -19.83 -1.15 -13.34
N ILE A 142 -18.76 -1.86 -13.67
CA ILE A 142 -17.45 -1.25 -13.90
C ILE A 142 -16.90 -1.70 -15.24
N THR A 143 -16.36 -0.78 -16.02
CA THR A 143 -15.46 -1.12 -17.12
C THR A 143 -14.01 -0.96 -16.69
N THR A 144 -13.15 -1.83 -17.18
CA THR A 144 -11.72 -1.79 -16.88
C THR A 144 -10.88 -2.47 -17.96
N HIS A 145 -9.68 -1.97 -18.16
CA HIS A 145 -8.61 -2.63 -18.92
C HIS A 145 -7.48 -3.13 -18.01
N SER A 146 -7.63 -3.03 -16.67
CA SER A 146 -6.58 -3.36 -15.72
C SER A 146 -6.64 -4.82 -15.24
N PRO A 147 -5.70 -5.67 -15.64
CA PRO A 147 -5.58 -7.00 -15.04
C PRO A 147 -5.29 -6.95 -13.54
N LEU A 148 -4.59 -5.91 -13.06
CA LEU A 148 -4.24 -5.75 -11.64
C LEU A 148 -5.47 -5.48 -10.78
N PHE A 149 -6.42 -4.69 -11.29
CA PHE A 149 -7.69 -4.48 -10.61
C PHE A 149 -8.48 -5.79 -10.50
N LEU A 150 -8.56 -6.57 -11.58
CA LEU A 150 -9.26 -7.86 -11.58
C LEU A 150 -8.62 -8.86 -10.61
N LEU A 151 -7.29 -8.91 -10.52
CA LEU A 151 -6.57 -9.72 -9.53
C LEU A 151 -6.88 -9.26 -8.10
N GLY A 152 -6.92 -7.95 -7.85
CA GLY A 152 -7.29 -7.40 -6.55
C GLY A 152 -8.74 -7.71 -6.18
N MET A 153 -9.66 -7.71 -7.14
CA MET A 153 -11.05 -8.12 -6.94
C MET A 153 -11.15 -9.60 -6.55
N GLU A 154 -10.40 -10.47 -7.22
CA GLU A 154 -10.36 -11.90 -6.88
C GLU A 154 -9.78 -12.13 -5.48
N GLU A 155 -8.72 -11.43 -5.11
CA GLU A 155 -8.13 -11.50 -3.76
C GLU A 155 -9.09 -11.02 -2.67
N GLN A 156 -9.88 -9.97 -2.95
CA GLN A 156 -10.79 -9.37 -1.98
C GLN A 156 -12.12 -10.12 -1.85
N PHE A 157 -12.68 -10.59 -2.96
CA PHE A 157 -14.05 -11.12 -3.03
C PHE A 157 -14.12 -12.61 -3.36
N GLY A 158 -13.00 -13.23 -3.74
CA GLY A 158 -12.97 -14.59 -4.28
C GLY A 158 -13.57 -14.67 -5.70
N THR A 159 -13.56 -15.86 -6.27
CA THR A 159 -14.02 -16.09 -7.66
C THR A 159 -15.54 -15.96 -7.85
N GLU A 160 -16.31 -16.08 -6.78
CA GLU A 160 -17.77 -16.02 -6.82
C GLU A 160 -18.34 -14.65 -6.38
N GLY A 161 -17.51 -13.78 -5.84
CA GLY A 161 -17.95 -12.47 -5.33
C GLY A 161 -18.19 -11.41 -6.39
N PHE A 162 -17.81 -11.65 -7.63
CA PHE A 162 -18.01 -10.75 -8.78
C PHE A 162 -18.01 -11.52 -10.10
N GLU A 163 -18.49 -10.87 -11.16
CA GLU A 163 -18.55 -11.47 -12.48
C GLU A 163 -17.80 -10.61 -13.49
N ILE A 164 -17.10 -11.24 -14.42
CA ILE A 164 -16.36 -10.58 -15.49
C ILE A 164 -16.98 -10.93 -16.84
N TYR A 165 -17.23 -9.91 -17.65
CA TYR A 165 -17.74 -10.05 -19.02
C TYR A 165 -16.80 -9.41 -20.02
N GLU A 166 -16.31 -10.19 -21.00
CA GLU A 166 -15.45 -9.71 -22.09
C GLU A 166 -16.27 -8.98 -23.13
N MET A 167 -15.98 -7.70 -23.33
CA MET A 167 -16.66 -6.90 -24.34
C MET A 167 -15.92 -6.96 -25.68
N PRO A 168 -16.59 -6.80 -26.83
CA PRO A 168 -18.01 -6.48 -27.01
C PRO A 168 -18.95 -7.68 -27.02
N GLN A 169 -18.46 -8.91 -26.93
CA GLN A 169 -19.27 -10.14 -27.10
C GLN A 169 -20.16 -10.44 -25.87
N GLY A 170 -19.85 -9.86 -24.70
CA GLY A 170 -20.57 -10.11 -23.46
C GLY A 170 -20.36 -11.53 -22.91
N LEU A 171 -19.24 -12.16 -23.23
CA LEU A 171 -18.94 -13.51 -22.77
C LEU A 171 -18.44 -13.46 -21.32
N LYS A 172 -19.07 -14.27 -20.44
CA LYS A 172 -18.57 -14.43 -19.07
C LYS A 172 -17.22 -15.17 -19.09
N ILE A 173 -16.23 -14.58 -18.44
CA ILE A 173 -14.88 -15.13 -18.33
C ILE A 173 -14.46 -15.24 -16.88
N ASN A 174 -13.47 -16.10 -16.59
CA ASN A 174 -12.88 -16.26 -15.25
C ASN A 174 -11.58 -15.49 -15.13
N ALA A 175 -11.25 -15.09 -13.91
CA ALA A 175 -10.01 -14.38 -13.58
C ALA A 175 -8.75 -15.25 -13.84
N GLU A 176 -8.87 -16.58 -13.95
CA GLU A 176 -7.77 -17.50 -14.31
C GLU A 176 -7.04 -17.10 -15.61
N ARG A 177 -7.73 -16.46 -16.55
CA ARG A 177 -7.13 -15.90 -17.77
C ARG A 177 -6.01 -14.89 -17.48
N PHE A 178 -6.00 -14.30 -16.28
CA PHE A 178 -5.00 -13.34 -15.82
C PHE A 178 -3.89 -13.95 -14.97
N SER A 179 -3.84 -15.28 -14.81
CA SER A 179 -2.82 -15.99 -14.03
C SER A 179 -1.38 -15.71 -14.49
N GLU A 180 -1.19 -15.46 -15.78
CA GLU A 180 0.12 -15.04 -16.32
C GLU A 180 0.53 -13.65 -15.84
N PHE A 181 -0.43 -12.71 -15.75
CA PHE A 181 -0.20 -11.40 -15.15
C PHE A 181 0.10 -11.50 -13.66
N GLN A 182 -0.57 -12.41 -12.95
CA GLN A 182 -0.29 -12.66 -11.53
C GLN A 182 1.14 -13.15 -11.32
N LYS A 183 1.61 -14.08 -12.15
CA LYS A 183 3.00 -14.56 -12.11
C LYS A 183 3.99 -13.42 -12.40
N ALA A 184 3.73 -12.62 -13.44
CA ALA A 184 4.57 -11.48 -13.79
C ALA A 184 4.58 -10.40 -12.69
N TYR A 185 3.42 -10.11 -12.08
CA TYR A 185 3.32 -9.16 -10.98
C TYR A 185 4.04 -9.66 -9.73
N THR A 186 3.86 -10.93 -9.38
CA THR A 186 4.57 -11.57 -8.25
C THR A 186 6.09 -11.52 -8.46
N TYR A 187 6.53 -11.78 -9.69
CA TYR A 187 7.93 -11.64 -10.06
C TYR A 187 8.45 -10.20 -9.88
N LEU A 188 7.72 -9.20 -10.38
CA LEU A 188 8.06 -7.79 -10.23
C LEU A 188 8.09 -7.35 -8.76
N THR A 189 7.11 -7.77 -7.97
CA THR A 189 7.03 -7.42 -6.54
C THR A 189 8.18 -8.05 -5.76
N ASN A 190 8.48 -9.32 -6.03
CA ASN A 190 9.62 -10.01 -5.43
C ASN A 190 10.95 -9.35 -5.82
N THR A 191 11.08 -8.89 -7.06
CA THR A 191 12.27 -8.17 -7.53
C THR A 191 12.44 -6.84 -6.80
N GLN A 192 11.37 -6.07 -6.61
CA GLN A 192 11.41 -4.80 -5.88
C GLN A 192 11.73 -4.99 -4.39
N GLN A 193 11.13 -5.98 -3.74
CA GLN A 193 11.46 -6.34 -2.35
C GLN A 193 12.92 -6.78 -2.21
N TYR A 194 13.41 -7.50 -3.18
CA TYR A 194 14.80 -7.93 -3.25
C TYR A 194 15.76 -6.74 -3.40
N GLU A 195 15.47 -5.81 -4.32
CA GLU A 195 16.27 -4.59 -4.50
C GLU A 195 16.29 -3.75 -3.22
N GLN A 196 15.15 -3.63 -2.53
CA GLN A 196 15.06 -2.91 -1.27
C GLN A 196 15.85 -3.61 -0.15
N ALA A 197 15.72 -4.94 -0.02
CA ALA A 197 16.44 -5.71 0.99
C ALA A 197 17.97 -5.63 0.79
N ILE A 198 18.43 -5.64 -0.46
CA ILE A 198 19.85 -5.44 -0.78
C ILE A 198 20.28 -4.02 -0.49
N TYR A 199 19.47 -3.02 -0.88
CA TYR A 199 19.74 -1.63 -0.58
C TYR A 199 19.91 -1.41 0.92
N ASP A 200 19.01 -1.96 1.73
CA ASP A 200 19.06 -1.87 3.18
C ASP A 200 20.29 -2.61 3.76
N ALA A 201 20.60 -3.79 3.25
CA ALA A 201 21.78 -4.55 3.66
C ALA A 201 23.09 -3.83 3.34
N VAL A 202 23.17 -3.19 2.15
CA VAL A 202 24.34 -2.43 1.71
C VAL A 202 24.44 -1.07 2.45
N SER A 203 23.29 -0.42 2.72
CA SER A 203 23.27 0.89 3.39
C SER A 203 23.61 0.82 4.86
N ASN A 204 23.23 -0.27 5.54
CA ASN A 204 23.48 -0.46 6.97
C ASN A 204 24.92 -0.92 7.29
N LYS A 205 25.70 -1.34 6.29
CA LYS A 205 27.05 -1.91 6.47
C LYS A 205 28.10 -1.07 5.74
N GLN A 206 28.56 -0.02 6.41
CA GLN A 206 29.37 1.02 5.76
C GLN A 206 30.80 0.58 5.39
N ASP A 207 31.37 -0.43 6.05
CA ASP A 207 32.82 -0.73 5.94
C ASP A 207 33.17 -2.17 5.56
N LYS A 208 32.19 -3.08 5.37
CA LYS A 208 32.46 -4.48 5.05
C LYS A 208 32.02 -4.85 3.64
N MET A 209 32.79 -5.74 3.01
CA MET A 209 32.44 -6.34 1.73
C MET A 209 31.20 -7.24 1.90
N LEU A 210 30.17 -7.05 1.09
CA LEU A 210 28.98 -7.91 1.09
C LEU A 210 29.11 -8.98 0.02
N ILE A 211 28.98 -10.26 0.43
CA ILE A 211 28.94 -11.40 -0.46
C ILE A 211 27.47 -11.80 -0.68
N VAL A 212 27.07 -11.77 -1.94
CA VAL A 212 25.74 -12.19 -2.38
C VAL A 212 25.88 -13.46 -3.23
N THR A 213 25.12 -14.49 -2.93
CA THR A 213 25.16 -15.78 -3.64
C THR A 213 23.87 -16.04 -4.41
N GLU A 214 23.92 -16.90 -5.43
CA GLU A 214 22.75 -17.28 -6.22
C GLU A 214 21.76 -18.15 -5.43
N GLY A 215 22.28 -19.07 -4.61
CA GLY A 215 21.48 -20.05 -3.88
C GLY A 215 21.51 -19.83 -2.37
N THR A 216 20.40 -20.17 -1.69
CA THR A 216 20.31 -20.14 -0.23
C THR A 216 21.25 -21.11 0.46
N THR A 217 21.67 -22.16 -0.22
CA THR A 217 22.65 -23.15 0.26
C THR A 217 24.08 -22.64 0.13
N ASP A 218 24.37 -21.82 -0.86
CA ASP A 218 25.73 -21.37 -1.18
C ASP A 218 26.33 -20.50 -0.08
N TRP A 219 25.60 -19.48 0.36
CA TRP A 219 26.07 -18.65 1.46
C TRP A 219 26.21 -19.44 2.78
N LYS A 220 25.34 -20.45 3.01
CA LYS A 220 25.45 -21.32 4.20
C LYS A 220 26.72 -22.16 4.16
N HIS A 221 27.01 -22.77 3.00
CA HIS A 221 28.23 -23.57 2.81
C HIS A 221 29.49 -22.71 2.91
N MET A 222 29.50 -21.56 2.22
CA MET A 222 30.63 -20.64 2.26
C MET A 222 30.88 -20.09 3.68
N LYS A 223 29.81 -19.73 4.41
CA LYS A 223 29.91 -19.27 5.81
C LYS A 223 30.43 -20.37 6.73
N ALA A 224 29.95 -21.60 6.57
CA ALA A 224 30.43 -22.75 7.34
C ALA A 224 31.91 -23.07 7.04
N ALA A 225 32.29 -23.02 5.76
CA ALA A 225 33.68 -23.20 5.34
C ALA A 225 34.60 -22.11 5.92
N TYR A 226 34.19 -20.85 5.80
CA TYR A 226 34.92 -19.72 6.39
C TYR A 226 35.12 -19.85 7.89
N ASN A 227 34.06 -20.15 8.61
CA ASN A 227 34.12 -20.34 10.07
C ASN A 227 35.07 -21.48 10.48
N LYS A 228 35.13 -22.56 9.67
CA LYS A 228 36.03 -23.66 9.93
C LYS A 228 37.49 -23.33 9.57
N LEU A 229 37.71 -22.77 8.40
CA LEU A 229 39.07 -22.51 7.89
C LEU A 229 39.75 -21.35 8.59
N SER A 230 39.04 -20.29 8.96
CA SER A 230 39.60 -19.13 9.67
C SER A 230 40.18 -19.47 11.06
N HIS A 231 39.74 -20.59 11.66
CA HIS A 231 40.26 -21.07 12.93
C HIS A 231 41.41 -22.09 12.80
N MET A 232 41.74 -22.49 11.57
CA MET A 232 42.86 -23.40 11.31
C MET A 232 44.16 -22.61 11.16
N PRO A 233 45.24 -22.97 11.91
CA PRO A 233 46.50 -22.23 11.84
C PRO A 233 47.10 -22.11 10.44
N GLU A 234 46.91 -23.12 9.61
CA GLU A 234 47.40 -23.17 8.23
C GLU A 234 46.77 -22.14 7.30
N PHE A 235 45.56 -21.69 7.62
CA PHE A 235 44.79 -20.75 6.79
C PHE A 235 44.53 -19.40 7.48
N ALA A 236 44.87 -19.23 8.74
CA ALA A 236 44.59 -18.02 9.53
C ALA A 236 45.19 -16.75 8.88
N GLU A 237 46.37 -16.83 8.29
CA GLU A 237 47.03 -15.70 7.62
C GLU A 237 46.26 -15.23 6.37
N LEU A 238 45.61 -16.14 5.63
CA LEU A 238 44.84 -15.83 4.42
C LEU A 238 43.60 -14.98 4.72
N PHE A 239 43.07 -15.07 5.93
CA PHE A 239 41.87 -14.34 6.35
C PHE A 239 42.17 -13.11 7.20
N THR A 240 43.44 -12.85 7.49
CA THR A 240 43.86 -11.71 8.30
C THR A 240 43.59 -10.39 7.52
N GLY A 241 42.76 -9.50 8.09
CA GLY A 241 42.38 -8.24 7.47
C GLY A 241 41.23 -8.33 6.44
N PHE A 242 40.65 -9.52 6.26
CA PHE A 242 39.50 -9.71 5.38
C PHE A 242 38.21 -9.57 6.20
N GLU A 243 37.53 -8.41 6.08
CA GLU A 243 36.23 -8.20 6.66
C GLU A 243 35.14 -8.26 5.61
N PHE A 244 34.28 -9.27 5.68
CA PHE A 244 33.14 -9.44 4.81
C PHE A 244 31.93 -9.99 5.56
N GLU A 245 30.76 -9.80 4.99
CA GLU A 245 29.51 -10.37 5.49
C GLU A 245 28.73 -11.03 4.34
N PHE A 246 27.93 -12.04 4.66
CA PHE A 246 27.05 -12.66 3.71
C PHE A 246 25.65 -12.01 3.75
N LEU A 247 25.03 -11.82 2.59
CA LEU A 247 23.60 -11.59 2.54
C LEU A 247 22.89 -12.90 2.91
N GLU A 248 22.39 -12.97 4.16
CA GLU A 248 21.69 -14.14 4.65
C GLU A 248 20.20 -14.03 4.29
N TYR A 249 19.74 -14.93 3.42
CA TYR A 249 18.35 -15.00 3.00
C TYR A 249 17.82 -16.43 2.99
N GLU A 250 16.50 -16.57 3.07
CA GLU A 250 15.81 -17.86 3.01
C GLU A 250 14.73 -17.80 1.91
N PRO A 251 14.34 -18.94 1.31
CA PRO A 251 13.27 -18.97 0.33
C PRO A 251 11.92 -18.55 0.95
N ASN A 252 11.03 -18.00 0.14
CA ASN A 252 9.72 -17.49 0.59
C ASN A 252 8.89 -18.52 1.36
N ASN A 253 9.08 -19.81 1.08
CA ASN A 253 8.37 -20.92 1.73
C ASN A 253 8.98 -21.35 3.08
N SER A 254 10.04 -20.69 3.54
CA SER A 254 10.68 -21.00 4.82
C SER A 254 9.84 -20.54 6.00
N SER A 255 9.72 -21.38 7.03
CA SER A 255 9.08 -21.06 8.30
C SER A 255 9.93 -20.17 9.23
N GLN A 256 11.18 -19.89 8.89
CA GLN A 256 12.08 -19.07 9.70
C GLN A 256 11.76 -17.58 9.51
N SER A 257 11.39 -16.90 10.60
CA SER A 257 10.92 -15.51 10.58
C SER A 257 12.01 -14.43 10.71
N THR A 258 13.27 -14.83 10.97
CA THR A 258 14.35 -13.90 11.34
C THR A 258 15.27 -13.47 10.19
N LYS A 259 15.11 -14.06 9.00
CA LYS A 259 15.96 -13.77 7.83
C LYS A 259 15.14 -13.15 6.71
N VAL A 260 15.82 -12.38 5.87
CA VAL A 260 15.22 -11.81 4.67
C VAL A 260 14.72 -12.95 3.79
N LYS A 261 13.46 -12.91 3.38
CA LYS A 261 12.86 -13.90 2.49
C LYS A 261 13.03 -13.43 1.05
N LEU A 262 13.83 -14.16 0.28
CA LEU A 262 14.12 -13.83 -1.11
C LEU A 262 14.11 -15.11 -1.96
N GLU A 263 13.51 -15.04 -3.13
CA GLU A 263 13.72 -16.01 -4.18
C GLU A 263 14.85 -15.51 -5.08
N MET A 264 16.03 -16.12 -4.93
CA MET A 264 17.19 -15.82 -5.74
C MET A 264 17.38 -16.88 -6.81
N GLY A 265 17.89 -16.44 -7.93
CA GLY A 265 18.33 -17.28 -9.02
C GLY A 265 19.27 -16.49 -9.92
N ASN A 266 19.81 -17.10 -10.94
CA ASN A 266 20.79 -16.50 -11.83
C ASN A 266 20.30 -15.17 -12.45
N GLY A 267 19.03 -15.09 -12.85
CA GLY A 267 18.45 -13.87 -13.43
C GLY A 267 18.43 -12.70 -12.47
N GLN A 268 18.11 -12.92 -11.20
CA GLN A 268 18.09 -11.90 -10.18
C GLN A 268 19.48 -11.41 -9.81
N LEU A 269 20.47 -12.32 -9.76
CA LEU A 269 21.86 -11.98 -9.50
C LEU A 269 22.45 -11.14 -10.65
N VAL A 270 22.15 -11.47 -11.91
CA VAL A 270 22.55 -10.68 -13.08
C VAL A 270 21.93 -9.29 -13.04
N SER A 271 20.61 -9.20 -12.77
CA SER A 271 19.91 -7.93 -12.65
C SER A 271 20.49 -7.05 -11.53
N LEU A 272 20.89 -7.67 -10.41
CA LEU A 272 21.58 -6.98 -9.33
C LEU A 272 22.92 -6.39 -9.80
N CYS A 273 23.73 -7.18 -10.48
CA CYS A 273 25.05 -6.72 -10.99
C CYS A 273 24.87 -5.56 -11.97
N GLU A 274 23.89 -5.61 -12.86
CA GLU A 274 23.57 -4.55 -13.81
C GLU A 274 23.09 -3.26 -13.12
N ASN A 275 22.37 -3.36 -12.01
CA ASN A 275 21.84 -2.22 -11.26
C ASN A 275 22.75 -1.75 -10.13
N MET A 276 23.82 -2.47 -9.78
CA MET A 276 24.76 -2.12 -8.71
C MET A 276 25.35 -0.72 -8.91
N ALA A 277 25.65 -0.32 -10.14
CA ALA A 277 26.15 1.02 -10.44
C ALA A 277 25.16 2.12 -10.02
N LYS A 278 23.85 1.89 -10.21
CA LYS A 278 22.79 2.85 -9.82
C LYS A 278 22.63 2.89 -8.30
N ILE A 279 22.73 1.76 -7.63
CA ILE A 279 22.66 1.65 -6.16
C ILE A 279 23.85 2.38 -5.52
N MET A 280 25.05 2.20 -6.05
CA MET A 280 26.27 2.85 -5.59
C MET A 280 26.31 4.36 -5.88
N GLN A 281 25.71 4.83 -6.98
CA GLN A 281 25.57 6.24 -7.28
C GLN A 281 24.64 6.97 -6.30
N LYS A 282 23.52 6.35 -5.89
CA LYS A 282 22.63 6.92 -4.86
C LYS A 282 23.34 7.07 -3.51
N ARG A 283 24.31 6.20 -3.19
CA ARG A 283 25.11 6.26 -1.97
C ARG A 283 26.07 7.46 -1.91
N LYS A 284 26.49 8.00 -3.07
CA LYS A 284 27.37 9.19 -3.14
C LYS A 284 26.61 10.52 -3.06
N MET A 285 25.26 10.48 -3.07
CA MET A 285 24.39 11.67 -3.04
C MET A 285 23.72 11.89 -1.68
N VAL A 286 23.96 11.03 -0.69
CA VAL A 286 23.60 11.18 0.71
C VAL A 286 24.88 11.34 1.51
#